data_f9b267787ea4f2a9ccd91e7394d04c79
#
_entry.id   f9b267787ea4f2a9ccd91e7394d04c79
#
_cell.length_a   1.000
_cell.length_b   1.000
_cell.length_c   1.000
_cell.angle_alpha   90.00
_cell.angle_beta   90.00
_cell.angle_gamma   90.00
#
_symmetry.space_group_name_H-M   'P 1'
#
loop_
_entity.id
_entity.type
_entity.pdbx_description
1 polymer ?
#
loop_
_entity_poly.entity_id
_entity_poly.type
_entity_poly.pdbx_seq_one_letter_code
_entity_poly.pdbx_strand_id
1 'polypeptide(L)'
;MLKIMGKAQVSGRNYGQKIISILNGILSIKASNKTSKTEKESTTMNINTSLISNNNSYAGHKPAYIVIHNTDNYAKGANAKAHAKAQHDGNFKGYSAHVYVDDTEAYQALPYNRGAWHVGVNYGGRLFGTVNNRNSVGIEMCVQAGYNYEKAFQNTVRLCKQLMKQLGIPADRVVQHYDVCAKNCPSAIRAKGDWNRFKQLIGAETTTPTVDKYYRTRKSWADSKSQIGAYKSLENAKKEWKQGYTIYDWNGKAVYPCLL
;
A
#
# COMPACT_ATOMS: atom_id res chain seq x y z
N MET A 1 -75.38 -20.77 22.13
CA MET A 1 -74.96 -20.51 23.51
C MET A 1 -73.44 -20.52 23.60
N LEU A 2 -72.91 -19.42 23.84
CA LEU A 2 -71.97 -19.00 24.90
C LEU A 2 -70.65 -19.83 25.02
N LYS A 3 -69.63 -19.24 24.85
CA LYS A 3 -68.61 -18.51 25.65
C LYS A 3 -67.27 -19.25 25.51
N ILE A 4 -66.14 -18.76 25.56
CA ILE A 4 -65.51 -17.73 26.42
C ILE A 4 -64.17 -17.26 25.84
N MET A 5 -63.87 -16.01 26.06
CA MET A 5 -62.59 -15.38 25.95
C MET A 5 -61.48 -16.07 26.76
N GLY A 6 -60.33 -16.34 26.15
CA GLY A 6 -59.11 -16.66 26.87
C GLY A 6 -58.10 -15.51 26.68
N LYS A 7 -57.84 -14.73 27.70
CA LYS A 7 -56.86 -13.65 27.79
C LYS A 7 -55.45 -14.22 27.57
N ALA A 8 -54.79 -13.81 26.53
CA ALA A 8 -53.33 -13.99 26.40
C ALA A 8 -52.62 -12.99 27.33
N GLN A 9 -52.22 -13.47 28.51
CA GLN A 9 -51.33 -12.75 29.40
C GLN A 9 -49.91 -12.93 28.90
N VAL A 10 -49.45 -12.01 28.11
CA VAL A 10 -48.03 -11.98 27.66
C VAL A 10 -47.20 -11.49 28.85
N SER A 11 -46.59 -12.45 29.55
CA SER A 11 -45.73 -12.16 30.71
C SER A 11 -44.49 -11.43 30.27
N GLY A 12 -44.31 -10.19 30.71
CA GLY A 12 -43.12 -9.35 30.46
C GLY A 12 -41.80 -9.90 31.01
N ARG A 13 -41.81 -11.12 31.60
CA ARG A 13 -40.59 -11.79 32.11
C ARG A 13 -39.71 -12.40 31.02
N ASN A 14 -40.26 -12.79 29.87
CA ASN A 14 -39.48 -13.41 28.80
C ASN A 14 -38.69 -12.41 27.95
N TYR A 15 -39.06 -11.14 27.92
CA TYR A 15 -38.31 -10.11 27.18
C TYR A 15 -37.04 -9.69 27.93
N GLY A 16 -37.09 -9.52 29.25
CA GLY A 16 -35.94 -9.19 30.07
C GLY A 16 -34.84 -10.25 30.03
N GLN A 17 -35.23 -11.54 30.11
CA GLN A 17 -34.26 -12.64 30.04
C GLN A 17 -33.62 -12.80 28.65
N LYS A 18 -34.35 -12.56 27.56
CA LYS A 18 -33.79 -12.54 26.22
C LYS A 18 -32.79 -11.39 26.00
N ILE A 19 -33.08 -10.22 26.54
CA ILE A 19 -32.15 -9.06 26.45
C ILE A 19 -30.88 -9.33 27.27
N ILE A 20 -30.99 -9.90 28.46
CA ILE A 20 -29.86 -10.28 29.30
C ILE A 20 -28.99 -11.36 28.61
N SER A 21 -29.62 -12.35 27.97
CA SER A 21 -28.90 -13.38 27.20
C SER A 21 -28.15 -12.79 26.00
N ILE A 22 -28.77 -11.86 25.29
CA ILE A 22 -28.11 -11.16 24.16
C ILE A 22 -26.96 -10.26 24.64
N LEU A 23 -27.15 -9.54 25.73
CA LEU A 23 -26.11 -8.71 26.34
C LEU A 23 -24.93 -9.54 26.88
N ASN A 24 -25.19 -10.67 27.50
CA ASN A 24 -24.15 -11.61 27.95
C ASN A 24 -23.44 -12.28 26.76
N GLY A 25 -24.13 -12.56 25.66
CA GLY A 25 -23.52 -13.00 24.41
C GLY A 25 -22.60 -11.96 23.81
N ILE A 26 -22.99 -10.68 23.80
CA ILE A 26 -22.17 -9.56 23.32
C ILE A 26 -20.96 -9.29 24.24
N LEU A 27 -21.15 -9.46 25.56
CA LEU A 27 -20.06 -9.33 26.53
C LEU A 27 -19.05 -10.48 26.43
N SER A 28 -19.50 -11.72 26.18
CA SER A 28 -18.61 -12.86 25.97
C SER A 28 -17.84 -12.75 24.64
N ILE A 29 -18.45 -12.20 23.57
CA ILE A 29 -17.75 -11.89 22.32
C ILE A 29 -16.71 -10.80 22.52
N LYS A 30 -17.00 -9.77 23.33
CA LYS A 30 -16.02 -8.72 23.69
C LYS A 30 -14.89 -9.24 24.59
N ALA A 31 -15.15 -10.22 25.44
CA ALA A 31 -14.13 -10.84 26.30
C ALA A 31 -13.24 -11.84 25.54
N SER A 32 -13.79 -12.59 24.56
CA SER A 32 -13.00 -13.50 23.72
C SER A 32 -12.13 -12.75 22.68
N ASN A 33 -12.49 -11.51 22.34
CA ASN A 33 -11.64 -10.66 21.50
C ASN A 33 -10.48 -9.96 22.27
N LYS A 34 -10.34 -10.16 23.58
CA LYS A 34 -9.32 -9.54 24.41
C LYS A 34 -8.11 -10.42 24.69
N THR A 35 -8.03 -11.61 24.08
CA THR A 35 -6.84 -12.48 24.15
C THR A 35 -6.35 -12.93 22.77
N SER A 36 -6.51 -12.11 21.72
CA SER A 36 -5.58 -12.19 20.62
C SER A 36 -4.27 -11.58 21.14
N LYS A 37 -3.28 -12.41 21.51
CA LYS A 37 -1.89 -12.00 21.52
C LYS A 37 -1.66 -11.24 20.23
N THR A 38 -1.53 -9.92 20.30
CA THR A 38 -0.80 -9.16 19.29
C THR A 38 0.61 -9.74 19.33
N GLU A 39 0.88 -10.75 18.51
CA GLU A 39 2.23 -11.05 18.12
C GLU A 39 2.77 -9.74 17.59
N LYS A 40 3.74 -9.18 18.29
CA LYS A 40 4.46 -7.99 17.86
C LYS A 40 5.13 -8.42 16.57
N GLU A 41 4.47 -8.14 15.44
CA GLU A 41 4.96 -8.53 14.12
C GLU A 41 6.39 -8.00 14.01
N SER A 42 7.34 -8.90 13.77
CA SER A 42 8.75 -8.54 13.69
C SER A 42 8.93 -7.40 12.70
N THR A 43 9.52 -6.31 13.15
CA THR A 43 9.78 -5.13 12.31
C THR A 43 10.86 -5.37 11.26
N THR A 44 11.56 -6.53 11.34
CA THR A 44 12.65 -6.91 10.44
C THR A 44 12.34 -8.20 9.71
N MET A 45 12.82 -8.29 8.48
CA MET A 45 12.78 -9.50 7.66
C MET A 45 14.09 -10.24 7.80
N ASN A 46 14.06 -11.56 8.00
CA ASN A 46 15.25 -12.37 7.88
C ASN A 46 15.60 -12.55 6.39
N ILE A 47 16.79 -12.10 5.99
CA ILE A 47 17.27 -12.18 4.62
C ILE A 47 18.26 -13.35 4.54
N ASN A 48 17.93 -14.36 3.76
CA ASN A 48 18.84 -15.48 3.50
C ASN A 48 19.93 -15.04 2.53
N THR A 49 21.18 -15.24 2.91
CA THR A 49 22.36 -14.82 2.13
C THR A 49 23.10 -15.97 1.46
N SER A 50 22.60 -17.22 1.60
CA SER A 50 23.28 -18.42 1.09
C SER A 50 23.37 -18.51 -0.45
N LEU A 51 22.59 -17.70 -1.16
CA LEU A 51 22.54 -17.66 -2.62
C LEU A 51 23.15 -16.36 -3.22
N ILE A 52 23.92 -15.63 -2.42
CA ILE A 52 24.67 -14.48 -2.97
C ILE A 52 25.71 -14.97 -3.97
N SER A 53 25.69 -14.37 -5.15
CA SER A 53 26.71 -14.64 -6.18
C SER A 53 27.08 -13.33 -6.93
N ASN A 54 28.10 -13.40 -7.76
CA ASN A 54 28.47 -12.29 -8.65
C ASN A 54 27.91 -12.48 -10.08
N ASN A 55 27.14 -13.54 -10.31
CA ASN A 55 26.54 -13.80 -11.61
C ASN A 55 25.56 -12.70 -12.00
N ASN A 56 25.59 -12.30 -13.28
CA ASN A 56 24.77 -11.21 -13.82
C ASN A 56 24.91 -9.88 -13.05
N SER A 57 26.14 -9.52 -12.68
CA SER A 57 26.42 -8.27 -11.98
C SER A 57 27.71 -7.62 -12.49
N TYR A 58 27.94 -6.38 -12.14
CA TYR A 58 29.15 -5.63 -12.48
C TYR A 58 29.65 -4.81 -11.29
N ALA A 59 30.91 -4.39 -11.35
CA ALA A 59 31.56 -3.58 -10.32
C ALA A 59 31.22 -2.07 -10.47
N GLY A 60 31.55 -1.28 -9.45
CA GLY A 60 31.40 0.18 -9.48
C GLY A 60 29.99 0.68 -9.14
N HIS A 61 29.19 -0.13 -8.47
CA HIS A 61 27.86 0.24 -7.99
C HIS A 61 27.92 1.14 -6.76
N LYS A 62 27.14 2.23 -6.77
CA LYS A 62 27.01 3.17 -5.67
C LYS A 62 25.52 3.39 -5.40
N PRO A 63 24.89 2.59 -4.52
CA PRO A 63 23.46 2.63 -4.28
C PRO A 63 23.02 3.97 -3.68
N ALA A 64 22.10 4.63 -4.34
CA ALA A 64 21.46 5.88 -3.92
C ALA A 64 19.94 5.80 -3.98
N TYR A 65 19.40 4.77 -4.63
CA TYR A 65 17.97 4.51 -4.80
C TYR A 65 17.64 3.06 -4.52
N ILE A 66 16.38 2.81 -4.14
CA ILE A 66 15.78 1.48 -4.14
C ILE A 66 14.67 1.48 -5.18
N VAL A 67 14.67 0.50 -6.08
CA VAL A 67 13.63 0.31 -7.10
C VAL A 67 12.83 -0.93 -6.76
N ILE A 68 11.52 -0.76 -6.62
CA ILE A 68 10.59 -1.85 -6.33
C ILE A 68 10.06 -2.41 -7.64
N HIS A 69 10.14 -3.74 -7.74
CA HIS A 69 9.65 -4.54 -8.86
C HIS A 69 8.72 -5.65 -8.37
N ASN A 70 8.10 -6.36 -9.28
CA ASN A 70 7.64 -7.72 -9.05
C ASN A 70 8.02 -8.61 -10.24
N THR A 71 8.22 -9.90 -9.97
CA THR A 71 8.80 -10.86 -10.91
C THR A 71 7.94 -11.11 -12.15
N ASP A 72 6.66 -10.75 -12.14
CA ASP A 72 5.66 -11.09 -13.17
C ASP A 72 5.66 -12.60 -13.56
N ASN A 73 6.19 -13.45 -12.69
CA ASN A 73 6.25 -14.90 -12.85
C ASN A 73 5.21 -15.57 -11.96
N TYR A 74 4.10 -15.94 -12.56
CA TYR A 74 2.96 -16.57 -11.88
C TYR A 74 3.02 -18.10 -11.86
N ALA A 75 4.12 -18.71 -12.30
CA ALA A 75 4.29 -20.15 -12.26
C ALA A 75 4.30 -20.68 -10.80
N LYS A 76 3.74 -21.87 -10.57
CA LYS A 76 3.78 -22.52 -9.26
C LYS A 76 5.24 -22.73 -8.84
N GLY A 77 5.58 -22.31 -7.62
CA GLY A 77 6.93 -22.46 -7.06
C GLY A 77 7.94 -21.40 -7.53
N ALA A 78 7.53 -20.39 -8.31
CA ALA A 78 8.37 -19.24 -8.68
C ALA A 78 8.54 -18.25 -7.51
N ASN A 79 8.99 -18.76 -6.36
CA ASN A 79 9.18 -18.05 -5.09
C ASN A 79 10.56 -17.36 -5.02
N ALA A 80 10.84 -16.69 -3.91
CA ALA A 80 12.08 -15.94 -3.71
C ALA A 80 13.33 -16.82 -3.82
N LYS A 81 13.30 -18.02 -3.23
CA LYS A 81 14.40 -18.98 -3.32
C LYS A 81 14.66 -19.45 -4.75
N ALA A 82 13.60 -19.76 -5.50
CA ALA A 82 13.72 -20.23 -6.88
C ALA A 82 14.36 -19.17 -7.79
N HIS A 83 13.94 -17.91 -7.68
CA HIS A 83 14.52 -16.80 -8.44
C HIS A 83 15.98 -16.54 -8.04
N ALA A 84 16.27 -16.46 -6.74
CA ALA A 84 17.63 -16.25 -6.26
C ALA A 84 18.56 -17.38 -6.71
N LYS A 85 18.07 -18.65 -6.64
CA LYS A 85 18.85 -19.81 -7.12
C LYS A 85 19.09 -19.77 -8.63
N ALA A 86 18.08 -19.43 -9.42
CA ALA A 86 18.23 -19.31 -10.87
C ALA A 86 19.26 -18.23 -11.25
N GLN A 87 19.27 -17.10 -10.54
CA GLN A 87 20.29 -16.07 -10.73
C GLN A 87 21.67 -16.53 -10.27
N HIS A 88 21.78 -17.18 -9.10
CA HIS A 88 23.01 -17.74 -8.56
C HIS A 88 23.65 -18.73 -9.55
N ASP A 89 22.84 -19.60 -10.16
CA ASP A 89 23.28 -20.61 -11.10
C ASP A 89 23.59 -20.05 -12.51
N GLY A 90 23.43 -18.73 -12.73
CA GLY A 90 23.69 -18.07 -14.00
C GLY A 90 22.62 -18.28 -15.09
N ASN A 91 21.42 -18.73 -14.69
CA ASN A 91 20.32 -18.99 -15.64
C ASN A 91 19.65 -17.72 -16.17
N PHE A 92 19.84 -16.57 -15.51
CA PHE A 92 19.35 -15.28 -16.00
C PHE A 92 20.41 -14.59 -16.85
N LYS A 93 20.09 -14.35 -18.12
CA LYS A 93 21.00 -13.64 -19.04
C LYS A 93 20.51 -12.22 -19.25
N GLY A 94 21.35 -11.24 -18.83
CA GLY A 94 21.09 -9.82 -19.09
C GLY A 94 20.04 -9.16 -18.16
N TYR A 95 19.60 -9.87 -17.10
CA TYR A 95 18.76 -9.29 -16.04
C TYR A 95 19.07 -9.92 -14.68
N SER A 96 18.95 -9.13 -13.63
CA SER A 96 19.24 -9.55 -12.25
C SER A 96 18.62 -8.58 -11.25
N ALA A 97 18.44 -9.03 -10.02
CA ALA A 97 18.04 -8.20 -8.90
C ALA A 97 18.97 -8.40 -7.71
N HIS A 98 18.92 -7.49 -6.73
CA HIS A 98 19.70 -7.62 -5.52
C HIS A 98 19.03 -8.56 -4.51
N VAL A 99 17.70 -8.48 -4.40
CA VAL A 99 16.91 -9.27 -3.44
C VAL A 99 15.60 -9.71 -4.07
N TYR A 100 15.25 -10.96 -3.83
CA TYR A 100 13.92 -11.52 -4.09
C TYR A 100 13.19 -11.75 -2.78
N VAL A 101 11.90 -11.40 -2.71
CA VAL A 101 11.06 -11.53 -1.52
C VAL A 101 9.68 -12.06 -1.89
N ASP A 102 9.15 -12.97 -1.09
CA ASP A 102 7.79 -13.49 -1.24
C ASP A 102 6.98 -13.37 0.06
N ASP A 103 5.89 -14.09 0.16
CA ASP A 103 5.02 -14.10 1.34
C ASP A 103 5.57 -14.90 2.52
N THR A 104 6.73 -15.56 2.37
CA THR A 104 7.35 -16.41 3.39
C THR A 104 8.77 -16.01 3.74
N GLU A 105 9.60 -15.65 2.74
CA GLU A 105 11.03 -15.48 2.92
C GLU A 105 11.62 -14.42 1.97
N ALA A 106 12.88 -14.04 2.21
CA ALA A 106 13.67 -13.19 1.33
C ALA A 106 15.06 -13.77 1.11
N TYR A 107 15.56 -13.67 -0.11
CA TYR A 107 16.90 -14.06 -0.51
C TYR A 107 17.66 -12.91 -1.13
N GLN A 108 18.81 -12.59 -0.56
CA GLN A 108 19.78 -11.71 -1.22
C GLN A 108 20.51 -12.51 -2.30
N ALA A 109 20.49 -12.00 -3.53
CA ALA A 109 21.11 -12.65 -4.69
C ALA A 109 22.42 -11.99 -5.13
N LEU A 110 22.59 -10.68 -4.84
CA LEU A 110 23.81 -9.92 -5.14
C LEU A 110 24.30 -9.13 -3.92
N PRO A 111 25.63 -8.93 -3.78
CA PRO A 111 26.16 -7.93 -2.86
C PRO A 111 25.69 -6.51 -3.27
N TYR A 112 25.37 -5.66 -2.29
CA TYR A 112 24.85 -4.31 -2.58
C TYR A 112 25.88 -3.35 -3.19
N ASN A 113 27.15 -3.67 -3.16
CA ASN A 113 28.23 -2.93 -3.85
C ASN A 113 28.45 -3.37 -5.29
N ARG A 114 27.61 -4.28 -5.81
CA ARG A 114 27.60 -4.69 -7.22
C ARG A 114 26.33 -4.23 -7.90
N GLY A 115 26.42 -3.80 -9.15
CA GLY A 115 25.26 -3.39 -9.94
C GLY A 115 24.50 -4.57 -10.49
N ALA A 116 23.18 -4.45 -10.52
CA ALA A 116 22.24 -5.41 -11.12
C ALA A 116 21.66 -4.85 -12.43
N TRP A 117 21.18 -5.74 -13.28
CA TRP A 117 20.52 -5.39 -14.55
C TRP A 117 19.00 -5.45 -14.38
N HIS A 118 18.38 -4.38 -13.85
CA HIS A 118 16.94 -4.35 -13.53
C HIS A 118 16.20 -3.10 -14.05
N VAL A 119 16.92 -2.07 -14.45
CA VAL A 119 16.35 -0.87 -15.08
C VAL A 119 17.13 -0.58 -16.37
N GLY A 120 16.54 -0.81 -17.53
CA GLY A 120 17.34 -0.74 -18.76
C GLY A 120 16.66 -0.11 -19.97
N VAL A 121 15.33 -0.25 -20.10
CA VAL A 121 14.60 0.21 -21.29
C VAL A 121 13.72 1.40 -20.94
N ASN A 122 13.87 2.48 -21.72
CA ASN A 122 13.07 3.68 -21.56
C ASN A 122 11.77 3.61 -22.36
N TYR A 123 10.65 3.63 -21.65
CA TYR A 123 9.29 3.78 -22.21
C TYR A 123 8.68 5.16 -21.87
N GLY A 124 9.51 6.16 -21.52
CA GLY A 124 9.06 7.50 -21.13
C GLY A 124 8.99 7.73 -19.61
N GLY A 125 9.77 6.98 -18.82
CA GLY A 125 9.81 7.16 -17.36
C GLY A 125 10.41 8.49 -16.95
N ARG A 126 9.78 9.17 -15.98
CA ARG A 126 10.20 10.52 -15.52
C ARG A 126 11.57 10.55 -14.82
N LEU A 127 12.02 9.42 -14.30
CA LEU A 127 13.31 9.28 -13.61
C LEU A 127 14.37 8.57 -14.46
N PHE A 128 14.09 8.31 -15.75
CA PHE A 128 15.04 7.65 -16.62
C PHE A 128 16.33 8.48 -16.76
N GLY A 129 17.48 7.81 -16.65
CA GLY A 129 18.79 8.49 -16.60
C GLY A 129 19.20 8.94 -15.20
N THR A 130 18.28 9.48 -14.41
CA THR A 130 18.53 9.83 -12.99
C THR A 130 18.67 8.59 -12.13
N VAL A 131 17.75 7.63 -12.26
CA VAL A 131 17.79 6.32 -11.60
C VAL A 131 18.19 5.29 -12.66
N ASN A 132 19.18 4.49 -12.38
CA ASN A 132 19.73 3.52 -13.32
C ASN A 132 20.40 2.34 -12.59
N ASN A 133 20.85 1.35 -13.34
CA ASN A 133 21.50 0.15 -12.79
C ASN A 133 22.73 0.43 -11.91
N ARG A 134 23.44 1.57 -12.12
CA ARG A 134 24.67 1.90 -11.39
C ARG A 134 24.42 2.50 -10.02
N ASN A 135 23.22 3.01 -9.77
CA ASN A 135 22.90 3.75 -8.54
C ASN A 135 21.64 3.24 -7.83
N SER A 136 21.10 2.09 -8.23
CA SER A 136 19.89 1.58 -7.59
C SER A 136 19.97 0.10 -7.20
N VAL A 137 19.38 -0.21 -6.06
CA VAL A 137 19.15 -1.58 -5.56
C VAL A 137 17.77 -2.03 -6.01
N GLY A 138 17.67 -3.15 -6.73
CA GLY A 138 16.39 -3.75 -7.14
C GLY A 138 15.88 -4.75 -6.10
N ILE A 139 14.62 -4.58 -5.67
CA ILE A 139 13.86 -5.54 -4.87
C ILE A 139 12.75 -6.11 -5.75
N GLU A 140 12.73 -7.43 -5.93
CA GLU A 140 11.71 -8.17 -6.66
C GLU A 140 10.73 -8.85 -5.71
N MET A 141 9.49 -8.38 -5.67
CA MET A 141 8.40 -9.08 -5.01
C MET A 141 7.93 -10.24 -5.89
N CYS A 142 8.02 -11.48 -5.39
CA CYS A 142 7.57 -12.66 -6.11
C CYS A 142 6.04 -12.78 -6.07
N VAL A 143 5.46 -13.19 -7.21
CA VAL A 143 4.00 -13.23 -7.44
C VAL A 143 3.55 -14.61 -7.93
N GLN A 144 4.21 -15.66 -7.48
CA GLN A 144 3.93 -17.05 -7.86
C GLN A 144 2.46 -17.45 -7.62
N ALA A 145 1.98 -18.46 -8.31
CA ALA A 145 0.64 -19.00 -8.10
C ALA A 145 0.40 -19.36 -6.64
N GLY A 146 -0.71 -18.88 -6.08
CA GLY A 146 -1.13 -19.16 -4.70
C GLY A 146 -0.43 -18.34 -3.61
N TYR A 147 0.42 -17.38 -3.95
CA TYR A 147 1.03 -16.50 -2.94
C TYR A 147 0.00 -15.63 -2.21
N ASN A 148 0.31 -15.29 -0.98
CA ASN A 148 -0.49 -14.34 -0.21
C ASN A 148 0.02 -12.92 -0.49
N TYR A 149 -0.74 -12.17 -1.28
CA TYR A 149 -0.36 -10.79 -1.66
C TYR A 149 -0.05 -9.91 -0.45
N GLU A 150 -0.91 -9.89 0.56
CA GLU A 150 -0.73 -8.99 1.71
C GLU A 150 0.56 -9.33 2.48
N LYS A 151 0.85 -10.62 2.68
CA LYS A 151 2.10 -11.03 3.31
C LYS A 151 3.32 -10.67 2.46
N ALA A 152 3.30 -10.93 1.14
CA ALA A 152 4.39 -10.55 0.24
C ALA A 152 4.61 -9.03 0.21
N PHE A 153 3.52 -8.26 0.17
CA PHE A 153 3.55 -6.81 0.24
C PHE A 153 4.19 -6.32 1.56
N GLN A 154 3.74 -6.83 2.71
CA GLN A 154 4.30 -6.45 4.02
C GLN A 154 5.76 -6.89 4.17
N ASN A 155 6.14 -8.06 3.66
CA ASN A 155 7.52 -8.51 3.62
C ASN A 155 8.38 -7.57 2.77
N THR A 156 7.87 -7.13 1.62
CA THR A 156 8.55 -6.16 0.75
C THR A 156 8.74 -4.81 1.45
N VAL A 157 7.73 -4.34 2.19
CA VAL A 157 7.83 -3.12 3.01
C VAL A 157 8.88 -3.26 4.10
N ARG A 158 8.87 -4.36 4.87
CA ARG A 158 9.85 -4.62 5.93
C ARG A 158 11.28 -4.69 5.38
N LEU A 159 11.48 -5.45 4.31
CA LEU A 159 12.75 -5.54 3.60
C LEU A 159 13.22 -4.17 3.10
N CYS A 160 12.35 -3.40 2.47
CA CYS A 160 12.69 -2.06 1.98
C CYS A 160 13.15 -1.14 3.11
N LYS A 161 12.43 -1.08 4.24
CA LYS A 161 12.84 -0.30 5.42
C LYS A 161 14.19 -0.73 5.97
N GLN A 162 14.47 -2.02 5.98
CA GLN A 162 15.74 -2.58 6.43
C GLN A 162 16.89 -2.13 5.52
N LEU A 163 16.69 -2.20 4.20
CA LEU A 163 17.71 -1.76 3.23
C LEU A 163 17.88 -0.24 3.22
N MET A 164 16.79 0.53 3.36
CA MET A 164 16.88 1.98 3.54
C MET A 164 17.82 2.35 4.70
N LYS A 165 17.62 1.71 5.86
CA LYS A 165 18.48 1.93 7.03
C LYS A 165 19.92 1.47 6.79
N GLN A 166 20.11 0.28 6.22
CA GLN A 166 21.43 -0.32 5.99
C GLN A 166 22.26 0.48 4.98
N LEU A 167 21.62 1.03 3.94
CA LEU A 167 22.30 1.72 2.84
C LEU A 167 22.25 3.25 2.95
N GLY A 168 21.58 3.79 3.98
CA GLY A 168 21.40 5.24 4.14
C GLY A 168 20.51 5.87 3.06
N ILE A 169 19.57 5.12 2.49
CA ILE A 169 18.71 5.58 1.40
C ILE A 169 17.39 6.10 1.98
N PRO A 170 17.06 7.39 1.82
CA PRO A 170 15.84 7.97 2.34
C PRO A 170 14.60 7.52 1.56
N ALA A 171 13.42 7.66 2.16
CA ALA A 171 12.17 7.14 1.63
C ALA A 171 11.72 7.81 0.32
N ASP A 172 12.10 9.04 0.05
CA ASP A 172 11.85 9.74 -1.21
C ASP A 172 12.61 9.13 -2.40
N ARG A 173 13.74 8.45 -2.11
CA ARG A 173 14.53 7.71 -3.10
C ARG A 173 14.15 6.24 -3.25
N VAL A 174 13.05 5.83 -2.65
CA VAL A 174 12.41 4.55 -2.95
C VAL A 174 11.35 4.78 -4.02
N VAL A 175 11.53 4.18 -5.19
CA VAL A 175 10.72 4.40 -6.38
C VAL A 175 10.24 3.07 -6.97
N GLN A 176 9.20 3.09 -7.78
CA GLN A 176 8.78 1.92 -8.54
C GLN A 176 9.47 1.91 -9.92
N HIS A 177 9.63 0.74 -10.53
CA HIS A 177 10.20 0.63 -11.88
C HIS A 177 9.44 1.49 -12.89
N TYR A 178 8.12 1.65 -12.71
CA TYR A 178 7.31 2.55 -13.53
C TYR A 178 7.82 3.99 -13.51
N ASP A 179 8.21 4.51 -12.35
CA ASP A 179 8.74 5.87 -12.24
C ASP A 179 10.05 6.04 -13.04
N VAL A 180 10.83 4.97 -13.12
CA VAL A 180 12.14 4.98 -13.81
C VAL A 180 11.97 4.79 -15.32
N CYS A 181 11.21 3.78 -15.74
CA CYS A 181 11.18 3.36 -17.15
C CYS A 181 9.79 3.48 -17.80
N ALA A 182 8.73 3.84 -17.07
CA ALA A 182 7.32 3.75 -17.46
C ALA A 182 6.83 2.32 -17.79
N LYS A 183 7.60 1.27 -17.47
CA LYS A 183 7.14 -0.11 -17.50
C LYS A 183 6.07 -0.32 -16.41
N ASN A 184 4.99 -1.05 -16.72
CA ASN A 184 3.97 -1.38 -15.70
C ASN A 184 4.53 -2.36 -14.64
N CYS A 185 5.42 -1.88 -13.80
CA CYS A 185 6.09 -2.63 -12.75
C CYS A 185 6.32 -1.71 -11.52
N PRO A 186 6.04 -2.16 -10.29
CA PRO A 186 5.52 -3.48 -9.90
C PRO A 186 4.03 -3.65 -10.21
N SER A 187 3.69 -4.50 -11.18
CA SER A 187 2.33 -4.64 -11.72
C SER A 187 1.30 -5.02 -10.64
N ALA A 188 1.66 -5.91 -9.71
CA ALA A 188 0.76 -6.38 -8.65
C ALA A 188 0.39 -5.27 -7.65
N ILE A 189 1.37 -4.45 -7.21
CA ILE A 189 1.15 -3.31 -6.31
C ILE A 189 0.34 -2.23 -7.02
N ARG A 190 0.66 -1.96 -8.29
CA ARG A 190 -0.02 -0.94 -9.11
C ARG A 190 -1.47 -1.30 -9.40
N ALA A 191 -1.75 -2.55 -9.74
CA ALA A 191 -3.10 -3.04 -10.01
C ALA A 191 -4.04 -2.91 -8.79
N LYS A 192 -3.49 -2.99 -7.59
CA LYS A 192 -4.23 -2.79 -6.33
C LYS A 192 -4.28 -1.32 -5.87
N GLY A 193 -3.59 -0.41 -6.54
CA GLY A 193 -3.49 0.99 -6.10
C GLY A 193 -2.66 1.19 -4.82
N ASP A 194 -1.88 0.19 -4.42
CA ASP A 194 -1.21 0.13 -3.12
C ASP A 194 0.14 0.88 -3.06
N TRP A 195 0.56 1.58 -4.14
CA TRP A 195 1.84 2.28 -4.11
C TRP A 195 1.91 3.39 -3.06
N ASN A 196 0.84 4.17 -2.91
CA ASN A 196 0.79 5.21 -1.88
C ASN A 196 0.83 4.61 -0.47
N ARG A 197 0.14 3.49 -0.24
CA ARG A 197 0.21 2.73 1.00
C ARG A 197 1.64 2.21 1.26
N PHE A 198 2.33 1.71 0.24
CA PHE A 198 3.72 1.31 0.32
C PHE A 198 4.60 2.47 0.81
N LYS A 199 4.48 3.64 0.16
CA LYS A 199 5.24 4.85 0.52
C LYS A 199 4.96 5.29 1.96
N GLN A 200 3.71 5.28 2.42
CA GLN A 200 3.34 5.58 3.81
C GLN A 200 4.02 4.63 4.79
N LEU A 201 3.96 3.34 4.52
CA LEU A 201 4.49 2.30 5.40
C LEU A 201 6.01 2.35 5.52
N ILE A 202 6.75 2.75 4.49
CA ILE A 202 8.21 2.94 4.59
C ILE A 202 8.60 4.27 5.23
N GLY A 203 7.63 5.11 5.64
CA GLY A 203 7.88 6.41 6.27
C GLY A 203 8.23 7.52 5.29
N ALA A 204 7.90 7.37 4.00
CA ALA A 204 7.92 8.51 3.10
C ALA A 204 6.85 9.51 3.57
N GLU A 205 7.23 10.78 3.65
CA GLU A 205 6.21 11.81 3.58
C GLU A 205 5.48 11.56 2.27
N THR A 206 4.29 10.97 2.38
CA THR A 206 3.44 10.92 1.21
C THR A 206 3.15 12.38 0.88
N THR A 207 3.71 12.85 -0.20
CA THR A 207 2.96 13.78 -1.00
C THR A 207 1.74 13.00 -1.51
N THR A 208 0.82 12.69 -0.63
CA THR A 208 -0.59 12.68 -1.02
C THR A 208 -0.67 13.95 -1.84
N PRO A 209 -1.12 13.95 -3.10
CA PRO A 209 -1.54 15.20 -3.68
C PRO A 209 -2.44 15.72 -2.57
N THR A 210 -1.99 16.76 -1.88
CA THR A 210 -2.86 17.49 -1.00
C THR A 210 -3.98 17.80 -1.95
N VAL A 211 -5.10 17.08 -1.83
CA VAL A 211 -6.34 17.58 -2.39
C VAL A 211 -6.39 18.89 -1.65
N ASP A 212 -5.97 19.94 -2.38
CA ASP A 212 -5.96 21.26 -1.83
C ASP A 212 -7.34 21.43 -1.25
N LYS A 213 -7.44 21.35 0.08
CA LYS A 213 -8.70 21.30 0.81
C LYS A 213 -9.34 22.67 0.71
N TYR A 214 -9.75 23.01 -0.50
CA TYR A 214 -10.48 24.25 -0.76
C TYR A 214 -11.98 24.01 -0.62
N TYR A 215 -12.61 24.88 0.13
CA TYR A 215 -14.04 25.11 0.04
C TYR A 215 -14.32 25.83 -1.28
N ARG A 216 -15.20 25.27 -2.10
CA ARG A 216 -15.56 25.80 -3.42
C ARG A 216 -16.98 26.29 -3.43
N THR A 217 -17.19 27.53 -3.88
CA THR A 217 -18.51 28.12 -4.00
C THR A 217 -18.99 28.00 -5.44
N ARG A 218 -20.04 27.21 -5.66
CA ARG A 218 -20.62 26.88 -6.98
C ARG A 218 -22.13 26.80 -6.90
N LYS A 219 -22.81 26.86 -8.07
CA LYS A 219 -24.26 26.63 -8.16
C LYS A 219 -24.60 25.16 -7.86
N SER A 220 -23.79 24.22 -8.36
CA SER A 220 -23.82 22.80 -7.97
C SER A 220 -22.40 22.22 -7.99
N TRP A 221 -22.17 21.08 -7.34
CA TRP A 221 -20.83 20.44 -7.35
C TRP A 221 -20.38 20.07 -8.76
N ALA A 222 -21.32 19.56 -9.58
CA ALA A 222 -21.05 19.13 -10.96
C ALA A 222 -20.74 20.30 -11.90
N ASP A 223 -21.25 21.51 -11.61
CA ASP A 223 -21.04 22.69 -12.43
C ASP A 223 -19.77 23.44 -12.03
N SER A 224 -18.64 22.94 -12.51
CA SER A 224 -17.33 23.56 -12.25
C SER A 224 -17.18 24.94 -12.87
N LYS A 225 -17.94 25.25 -13.93
CA LYS A 225 -17.91 26.55 -14.63
C LYS A 225 -18.59 27.68 -13.83
N SER A 226 -19.51 27.33 -12.94
CA SER A 226 -20.14 28.27 -12.04
C SER A 226 -19.29 28.66 -10.83
N GLN A 227 -18.08 28.12 -10.68
CA GLN A 227 -17.25 28.38 -9.51
C GLN A 227 -16.87 29.88 -9.42
N ILE A 228 -17.29 30.54 -8.33
CA ILE A 228 -16.94 31.93 -8.05
C ILE A 228 -15.76 32.07 -7.07
N GLY A 229 -15.37 31.01 -6.37
CA GLY A 229 -14.22 31.05 -5.48
C GLY A 229 -13.79 29.68 -4.98
N ALA A 230 -12.52 29.62 -4.49
CA ALA A 230 -11.93 28.49 -3.80
C ALA A 230 -11.11 29.01 -2.61
N TYR A 231 -11.43 28.56 -1.39
CA TYR A 231 -10.95 29.14 -0.13
C TYR A 231 -10.36 28.06 0.78
N LYS A 232 -9.24 28.32 1.43
CA LYS A 232 -8.62 27.39 2.39
C LYS A 232 -9.41 27.27 3.71
N SER A 233 -10.27 28.23 4.02
CA SER A 233 -11.14 28.18 5.20
C SER A 233 -12.60 28.38 4.85
N LEU A 234 -13.50 27.72 5.59
CA LEU A 234 -14.94 27.87 5.44
C LEU A 234 -15.39 29.29 5.76
N GLU A 235 -14.79 29.96 6.74
CA GLU A 235 -15.11 31.31 7.12
C GLU A 235 -14.81 32.31 5.98
N ASN A 236 -13.70 32.14 5.27
CA ASN A 236 -13.41 32.98 4.11
C ASN A 236 -14.35 32.67 2.95
N ALA A 237 -14.76 31.43 2.75
CA ALA A 237 -15.78 31.09 1.74
C ALA A 237 -17.13 31.68 2.05
N LYS A 238 -17.55 31.77 3.33
CA LYS A 238 -18.80 32.39 3.77
C LYS A 238 -18.82 33.90 3.56
N LYS A 239 -17.68 34.59 3.75
CA LYS A 239 -17.59 36.04 3.51
C LYS A 239 -17.89 36.42 2.06
N GLU A 240 -17.51 35.56 1.11
CA GLU A 240 -17.67 35.77 -0.31
C GLU A 240 -18.87 35.00 -0.90
N TRP A 241 -19.72 34.40 -0.03
CA TRP A 241 -20.88 33.65 -0.47
C TRP A 241 -21.94 34.58 -1.10
N LYS A 242 -22.63 34.09 -2.12
CA LYS A 242 -23.73 34.77 -2.81
C LYS A 242 -24.98 33.90 -2.83
N GLN A 243 -26.14 34.53 -2.74
CA GLN A 243 -27.41 33.81 -2.89
C GLN A 243 -27.48 33.07 -4.22
N GLY A 244 -27.97 31.81 -4.19
CA GLY A 244 -28.03 30.91 -5.35
C GLY A 244 -26.77 30.07 -5.53
N TYR A 245 -25.80 30.18 -4.61
CA TYR A 245 -24.59 29.34 -4.60
C TYR A 245 -24.53 28.49 -3.33
N THR A 246 -23.81 27.37 -3.43
CA THR A 246 -23.54 26.48 -2.32
C THR A 246 -22.03 26.37 -2.12
N ILE A 247 -21.57 26.38 -0.88
CA ILE A 247 -20.18 26.10 -0.54
C ILE A 247 -20.06 24.58 -0.34
N TYR A 248 -19.15 23.99 -1.06
CA TYR A 248 -18.81 22.56 -0.98
C TYR A 248 -17.43 22.39 -0.35
N ASP A 249 -17.25 21.33 0.43
CA ASP A 249 -15.93 20.89 0.83
C ASP A 249 -15.17 20.25 -0.35
N TRP A 250 -13.94 19.82 -0.10
CA TRP A 250 -13.06 19.19 -1.10
C TRP A 250 -13.55 17.82 -1.59
N ASN A 251 -14.50 17.19 -0.89
CA ASN A 251 -15.14 15.93 -1.28
C ASN A 251 -16.47 16.15 -2.03
N GLY A 252 -16.88 17.39 -2.21
CA GLY A 252 -18.14 17.74 -2.86
C GLY A 252 -19.36 17.73 -1.95
N LYS A 253 -19.16 17.63 -0.64
CA LYS A 253 -20.25 17.76 0.33
C LYS A 253 -20.63 19.22 0.49
N ALA A 254 -21.93 19.53 0.36
CA ALA A 254 -22.47 20.85 0.66
C ALA A 254 -22.30 21.16 2.16
N VAL A 255 -21.67 22.30 2.47
CA VAL A 255 -21.38 22.72 3.84
C VAL A 255 -21.99 24.08 4.21
N TYR A 256 -22.45 24.83 3.21
CA TYR A 256 -23.16 26.10 3.44
C TYR A 256 -23.89 26.58 2.16
N PRO A 257 -25.11 27.17 2.24
CA PRO A 257 -25.93 27.22 3.45
C PRO A 257 -26.38 25.83 3.84
N CYS A 258 -26.63 25.58 5.14
CA CYS A 258 -27.22 24.32 5.61
C CYS A 258 -28.63 24.25 4.97
N LEU A 259 -28.83 23.28 4.09
CA LEU A 259 -30.18 22.88 3.67
C LEU A 259 -30.80 22.15 4.85
N LEU A 260 -31.77 22.81 5.55
CA LEU A 260 -32.63 22.18 6.53
C LEU A 260 -33.52 21.14 5.85
#